data_bc98825ad4d989fe9765500ecadd4d29
#
_entry.id   bc98825ad4d989fe9765500ecadd4d29
#
_cell.length_a   1.000
_cell.length_b   1.000
_cell.length_c   1.000
_cell.angle_alpha   90.00
_cell.angle_beta   90.00
_cell.angle_gamma   90.00
#
_symmetry.space_group_name_H-M   'P 1'
#
loop_
_entity.id
_entity.type
_entity.pdbx_description
1 polymer ?
#
loop_
_entity_poly.entity_id
_entity_poly.type
_entity_poly.pdbx_seq_one_letter_code
_entity_poly.pdbx_strand_id
1 'polypeptide(L)'
;MPISPHTRRAFLTRSTYGVGAAALSSLLMRTSALAAPSIGNGQSAIGNGTISPLHHFPKAKRIIHLCMAGGPSHLETFDHKPKLLEMTGQPMPESLTKGQPIAQLQGNAALKCLGPQWAFKRFGASGQEICELFPHIGSVADDLCIVRSMHTEAINHDPAHTFMNTGTTISGRPSMGSWCWYGLGAETENLPGFVVLVSTGKAGQQQPIASRQWSSGFLPSKYQGIRLNSKGDPVYYINSPPGVSRDQQRDVLDAVGQLNSIAAAESEDPEIATRIAQYEMAFKMQASVPGLVDLADEPKSVLDLYGAKPGDGSFASNCLLARRLAERGVRFIQLYHRDWDHHGGVKGQMQTIAPEVDQPTAALIKDLKSRGMLDDTLIIWGGEFGRTPMAQGNGRDHHMKAFSVFMAGGGIKGGLTHGETDELGYNAVVDKTPVHDLHATMLHLLGVDHKRLTYKFQGRDFRLTDVHGHVIQKILA
;
A
#
# COMPACT_ATOMS: atom_id res chain seq x y z
N MET A 1 -28.11 -34.93 37.10
CA MET A 1 -26.84 -34.21 37.08
C MET A 1 -26.80 -33.37 35.80
N PRO A 2 -26.62 -32.02 35.87
CA PRO A 2 -26.55 -31.20 34.64
C PRO A 2 -25.20 -31.44 33.97
N ILE A 3 -25.22 -31.79 32.68
CA ILE A 3 -24.04 -31.98 31.84
C ILE A 3 -23.31 -30.63 31.69
N SER A 4 -22.02 -30.61 32.04
CA SER A 4 -21.16 -29.41 31.95
C SER A 4 -21.20 -28.76 30.55
N PRO A 5 -21.17 -27.42 30.43
CA PRO A 5 -21.12 -26.72 29.14
C PRO A 5 -19.97 -27.16 28.23
N HIS A 6 -18.86 -27.59 28.80
CA HIS A 6 -17.70 -28.12 28.06
C HIS A 6 -18.00 -29.45 27.38
N THR A 7 -18.82 -30.30 27.99
CA THR A 7 -19.22 -31.60 27.41
C THR A 7 -20.22 -31.42 26.28
N ARG A 8 -21.12 -30.41 26.35
CA ARG A 8 -22.05 -30.07 25.26
C ARG A 8 -21.33 -29.56 24.02
N ARG A 9 -20.34 -28.68 24.23
CA ARG A 9 -19.54 -28.12 23.14
C ARG A 9 -18.70 -29.21 22.44
N ALA A 10 -18.03 -30.07 23.21
CA ALA A 10 -17.26 -31.18 22.66
C ALA A 10 -18.15 -32.22 21.96
N PHE A 11 -19.37 -32.48 22.46
CA PHE A 11 -20.34 -33.35 21.81
C PHE A 11 -20.86 -32.79 20.49
N LEU A 12 -21.22 -31.49 20.45
CA LEU A 12 -21.70 -30.82 19.24
C LEU A 12 -20.56 -30.72 18.20
N THR A 13 -19.34 -30.46 18.60
CA THR A 13 -18.19 -30.42 17.67
C THR A 13 -17.88 -31.81 17.09
N ARG A 14 -17.89 -32.88 17.91
CA ARG A 14 -17.66 -34.25 17.44
C ARG A 14 -18.82 -34.83 16.62
N SER A 15 -20.07 -34.48 16.97
CA SER A 15 -21.24 -34.92 16.18
C SER A 15 -21.32 -34.22 14.82
N THR A 16 -20.94 -32.96 14.75
CA THR A 16 -20.85 -32.19 13.45
C THR A 16 -19.81 -32.83 12.52
N TYR A 17 -18.66 -33.27 13.07
CA TYR A 17 -17.65 -33.98 12.26
C TYR A 17 -18.12 -35.37 11.83
N GLY A 18 -18.76 -36.14 12.71
CA GLY A 18 -19.23 -37.51 12.41
C GLY A 18 -20.42 -37.53 11.47
N VAL A 19 -21.44 -36.73 11.71
CA VAL A 19 -22.67 -36.67 10.86
C VAL A 19 -22.37 -35.98 9.53
N GLY A 20 -21.52 -34.91 9.54
CA GLY A 20 -21.06 -34.25 8.33
C GLY A 20 -20.25 -35.16 7.41
N ALA A 21 -19.34 -35.97 7.97
CA ALA A 21 -18.58 -36.96 7.20
C ALA A 21 -19.47 -38.09 6.63
N ALA A 22 -20.44 -38.58 7.41
CA ALA A 22 -21.37 -39.60 6.94
C ALA A 22 -22.36 -39.10 5.87
N ALA A 23 -22.85 -37.86 6.02
CA ALA A 23 -23.69 -37.20 5.01
C ALA A 23 -22.87 -36.90 3.72
N LEU A 24 -21.64 -36.46 3.85
CA LEU A 24 -20.74 -36.24 2.72
C LEU A 24 -20.40 -37.52 1.98
N SER A 25 -20.12 -38.60 2.71
CA SER A 25 -19.86 -39.94 2.12
C SER A 25 -21.10 -40.48 1.36
N SER A 26 -22.31 -40.26 1.88
CA SER A 26 -23.55 -40.68 1.23
C SER A 26 -23.88 -39.87 -0.04
N LEU A 27 -23.52 -38.60 -0.05
CA LEU A 27 -23.64 -37.70 -1.22
C LEU A 27 -22.61 -38.06 -2.30
N LEU A 28 -21.38 -38.34 -1.93
CA LEU A 28 -20.30 -38.72 -2.85
C LEU A 28 -20.58 -40.08 -3.50
N MET A 29 -21.20 -41.05 -2.80
CA MET A 29 -21.60 -42.34 -3.38
C MET A 29 -22.78 -42.22 -4.36
N ARG A 30 -23.62 -41.20 -4.27
CA ARG A 30 -24.73 -40.97 -5.22
C ARG A 30 -24.30 -40.28 -6.51
N THR A 31 -23.20 -39.56 -6.50
CA THR A 31 -22.69 -38.78 -7.67
C THR A 31 -21.79 -39.60 -8.59
N SER A 32 -21.38 -40.80 -8.23
CA SER A 32 -20.56 -41.68 -9.10
C SER A 32 -21.31 -42.18 -10.35
N ALA A 33 -22.61 -41.88 -10.49
CA ALA A 33 -23.43 -42.30 -11.63
C ALA A 33 -23.77 -41.17 -12.63
N LEU A 34 -23.36 -39.94 -12.37
CA LEU A 34 -23.49 -38.81 -13.32
C LEU A 34 -22.09 -38.37 -13.73
N ALA A 35 -21.75 -38.67 -14.99
CA ALA A 35 -20.52 -38.15 -15.59
C ALA A 35 -20.46 -36.60 -15.35
N ALA A 36 -19.57 -36.19 -14.50
CA ALA A 36 -19.28 -34.77 -14.33
C ALA A 36 -18.89 -34.19 -15.71
N PRO A 37 -19.47 -33.06 -16.14
CA PRO A 37 -18.93 -32.38 -17.30
C PRO A 37 -17.46 -32.09 -16.95
N SER A 38 -16.56 -32.53 -17.83
CA SER A 38 -15.14 -32.19 -17.74
C SER A 38 -15.06 -30.65 -17.71
N ILE A 39 -14.89 -30.07 -16.53
CA ILE A 39 -14.46 -28.68 -16.40
C ILE A 39 -13.08 -28.69 -17.06
N GLY A 40 -13.04 -28.21 -18.30
CA GLY A 40 -11.80 -28.03 -19.04
C GLY A 40 -10.81 -27.35 -18.10
N ASN A 41 -9.54 -27.73 -18.20
CA ASN A 41 -8.41 -27.20 -17.42
C ASN A 41 -8.61 -25.72 -17.16
N GLY A 42 -9.28 -25.41 -16.05
CA GLY A 42 -9.55 -24.04 -15.64
C GLY A 42 -8.21 -23.43 -15.30
N GLN A 43 -7.68 -22.65 -16.22
CA GLN A 43 -6.67 -21.68 -15.87
C GLN A 43 -7.22 -20.96 -14.63
N SER A 44 -6.48 -21.05 -13.54
CA SER A 44 -6.83 -20.48 -12.24
C SER A 44 -7.42 -19.08 -12.45
N ALA A 45 -8.70 -18.89 -12.09
CA ALA A 45 -9.43 -17.64 -12.25
C ALA A 45 -8.79 -16.45 -11.50
N ILE A 46 -7.72 -16.70 -10.75
CA ILE A 46 -6.94 -15.74 -9.98
C ILE A 46 -5.89 -15.03 -10.84
N GLY A 47 -5.41 -15.64 -11.94
CA GLY A 47 -4.30 -15.11 -12.76
C GLY A 47 -4.69 -14.05 -13.79
N ASN A 48 -5.94 -13.95 -14.20
CA ASN A 48 -6.32 -13.07 -15.31
C ASN A 48 -7.02 -11.81 -14.81
N GLY A 49 -6.41 -10.64 -15.10
CA GLY A 49 -7.07 -9.36 -14.96
C GLY A 49 -8.22 -9.18 -15.97
N THR A 50 -9.03 -8.15 -15.76
CA THR A 50 -10.16 -7.83 -16.65
C THR A 50 -9.73 -7.14 -17.94
N ILE A 51 -8.47 -6.66 -18.02
CA ILE A 51 -7.90 -5.99 -19.18
C ILE A 51 -7.02 -6.97 -19.95
N SER A 52 -7.44 -7.35 -21.15
CA SER A 52 -6.63 -8.12 -22.10
C SER A 52 -7.13 -7.82 -23.53
N PRO A 53 -6.28 -7.30 -24.44
CA PRO A 53 -4.92 -6.82 -24.22
C PRO A 53 -4.88 -5.52 -23.39
N LEU A 54 -3.69 -5.16 -22.89
CA LEU A 54 -3.46 -3.87 -22.23
C LEU A 54 -3.84 -2.71 -23.14
N HIS A 55 -4.20 -1.57 -22.57
CA HIS A 55 -4.63 -0.40 -23.33
C HIS A 55 -3.48 0.25 -24.11
N HIS A 56 -2.26 0.12 -23.65
CA HIS A 56 -1.01 0.53 -24.29
C HIS A 56 0.18 -0.24 -23.70
N PHE A 57 1.37 -0.02 -24.22
CA PHE A 57 2.58 -0.71 -23.76
C PHE A 57 2.95 -0.29 -22.31
N PRO A 58 3.07 -1.24 -21.37
CA PRO A 58 3.40 -0.94 -19.98
C PRO A 58 4.89 -0.58 -19.85
N LYS A 59 5.19 0.36 -18.95
CA LYS A 59 6.55 0.66 -18.50
C LYS A 59 6.84 -0.04 -17.16
N ALA A 60 5.84 -0.17 -16.30
CA ALA A 60 5.93 -0.89 -15.04
C ALA A 60 5.09 -2.18 -15.10
N LYS A 61 5.56 -3.21 -14.41
CA LYS A 61 4.81 -4.46 -14.16
C LYS A 61 4.20 -4.45 -12.75
N ARG A 62 4.86 -3.78 -11.81
CA ARG A 62 4.49 -3.80 -10.38
C ARG A 62 4.76 -2.47 -9.70
N ILE A 63 4.16 -2.32 -8.52
CA ILE A 63 4.26 -1.11 -7.71
C ILE A 63 4.66 -1.48 -6.29
N ILE A 64 5.59 -0.71 -5.72
CA ILE A 64 5.91 -0.70 -4.30
C ILE A 64 5.58 0.70 -3.77
N HIS A 65 4.55 0.80 -2.93
CA HIS A 65 4.13 2.05 -2.30
C HIS A 65 4.62 2.11 -0.86
N LEU A 66 5.53 3.03 -0.58
CA LEU A 66 6.10 3.31 0.74
C LEU A 66 5.33 4.47 1.37
N CYS A 67 4.39 4.15 2.24
CA CYS A 67 3.51 5.13 2.89
C CYS A 67 4.05 5.52 4.27
N MET A 68 4.46 6.77 4.39
CA MET A 68 4.89 7.42 5.63
C MET A 68 3.67 7.97 6.35
N ALA A 69 2.98 7.10 7.10
CA ALA A 69 1.71 7.42 7.72
C ALA A 69 1.85 8.44 8.86
N GLY A 70 1.11 9.52 8.75
CA GLY A 70 1.16 10.64 9.66
C GLY A 70 1.48 11.96 8.97
N GLY A 71 1.66 11.98 7.65
CA GLY A 71 1.91 13.20 6.88
C GLY A 71 3.33 13.77 7.10
N PRO A 72 4.35 13.19 6.43
CA PRO A 72 5.72 13.70 6.52
C PRO A 72 5.79 15.14 6.05
N SER A 73 6.48 15.97 6.82
CA SER A 73 6.67 17.38 6.48
C SER A 73 7.54 17.53 5.22
N HIS A 74 6.97 18.07 4.16
CA HIS A 74 7.74 18.41 2.96
C HIS A 74 8.86 19.44 3.25
N LEU A 75 8.67 20.27 4.28
CA LEU A 75 9.61 21.31 4.71
C LEU A 75 10.84 20.74 5.43
N GLU A 76 10.79 19.52 5.91
CA GLU A 76 11.89 18.75 6.51
C GLU A 76 12.31 17.54 5.65
N THR A 77 11.84 17.44 4.40
CA THR A 77 12.19 16.33 3.50
C THR A 77 12.71 16.80 2.15
N PHE A 78 11.85 17.32 1.25
CA PHE A 78 12.20 17.54 -0.15
C PHE A 78 11.89 18.95 -0.68
N ASP A 79 11.30 19.84 0.12
CA ASP A 79 10.90 21.18 -0.31
C ASP A 79 11.62 22.27 0.47
N HIS A 80 12.84 22.62 0.02
CA HIS A 80 13.70 23.61 0.64
C HIS A 80 13.08 25.02 0.54
N LYS A 81 12.88 25.71 1.68
CA LYS A 81 12.27 27.04 1.79
C LYS A 81 13.13 28.03 2.58
N PRO A 82 14.15 28.63 1.94
CA PRO A 82 15.00 29.66 2.60
C PRO A 82 14.18 30.81 3.13
N LYS A 83 13.17 31.28 2.39
CA LYS A 83 12.32 32.39 2.81
C LYS A 83 11.54 32.09 4.08
N LEU A 84 11.04 30.87 4.23
CA LEU A 84 10.37 30.45 5.45
C LEU A 84 11.34 30.42 6.64
N LEU A 85 12.60 30.05 6.42
CA LEU A 85 13.65 30.09 7.46
C LEU A 85 13.89 31.51 7.95
N GLU A 86 14.04 32.49 7.03
CA GLU A 86 14.19 33.92 7.35
C GLU A 86 13.00 34.47 8.14
N MET A 87 11.79 33.97 7.86
CA MET A 87 10.56 34.44 8.51
C MET A 87 10.23 33.69 9.82
N THR A 88 11.11 32.81 10.30
CA THR A 88 10.84 32.04 11.55
C THR A 88 10.49 32.98 12.71
N GLY A 89 9.35 32.69 13.36
CA GLY A 89 8.81 33.49 14.48
C GLY A 89 8.01 34.70 14.07
N GLN A 90 8.08 35.14 12.82
CA GLN A 90 7.28 36.25 12.27
C GLN A 90 5.83 35.79 11.99
N PRO A 91 4.86 36.73 11.96
CA PRO A 91 3.49 36.39 11.58
C PRO A 91 3.42 35.80 10.18
N MET A 92 2.56 34.77 10.03
CA MET A 92 2.26 34.25 8.71
C MET A 92 1.44 35.26 7.90
N PRO A 93 1.75 35.51 6.62
CA PRO A 93 0.99 36.43 5.78
C PRO A 93 -0.49 36.07 5.69
N GLU A 94 -1.37 37.04 6.05
CA GLU A 94 -2.83 36.81 5.97
C GLU A 94 -3.30 36.46 4.55
N SER A 95 -2.61 36.97 3.52
CA SER A 95 -2.91 36.65 2.11
C SER A 95 -2.87 35.17 1.79
N LEU A 96 -2.14 34.36 2.55
CA LEU A 96 -2.06 32.91 2.39
C LEU A 96 -3.07 32.15 3.27
N THR A 97 -3.40 32.69 4.44
CA THR A 97 -4.15 31.93 5.47
C THR A 97 -5.62 32.37 5.62
N LYS A 98 -5.96 33.62 5.24
CA LYS A 98 -7.31 34.14 5.40
C LYS A 98 -8.34 33.34 4.62
N GLY A 99 -9.36 32.82 5.34
CA GLY A 99 -10.44 32.02 4.76
C GLY A 99 -10.03 30.61 4.34
N GLN A 100 -8.83 30.16 4.71
CA GLN A 100 -8.37 28.81 4.40
C GLN A 100 -8.71 27.83 5.51
N PRO A 101 -9.03 26.56 5.20
CA PRO A 101 -9.18 25.52 6.21
C PRO A 101 -7.81 25.26 6.86
N ILE A 102 -7.76 25.33 8.17
CA ILE A 102 -6.61 25.03 9.00
C ILE A 102 -7.09 23.99 10.04
N ALA A 103 -6.32 22.94 10.31
CA ALA A 103 -6.76 21.87 11.20
C ALA A 103 -6.81 22.32 12.68
N GLN A 104 -5.84 21.94 13.47
CA GLN A 104 -5.84 22.26 14.92
C GLN A 104 -5.47 23.71 15.22
N LEU A 105 -4.83 24.41 14.30
CA LEU A 105 -4.54 25.84 14.41
C LEU A 105 -5.74 26.75 14.07
N GLN A 106 -6.89 26.19 13.71
CA GLN A 106 -8.09 26.97 13.40
C GLN A 106 -8.53 27.83 14.59
N GLY A 107 -8.72 29.12 14.33
CA GLY A 107 -9.10 30.11 15.37
C GLY A 107 -7.93 30.67 16.18
N ASN A 108 -6.70 30.27 15.95
CA ASN A 108 -5.53 30.89 16.56
C ASN A 108 -5.32 32.31 16.02
N ALA A 109 -5.28 33.29 16.96
CA ALA A 109 -5.14 34.71 16.62
C ALA A 109 -3.75 35.09 16.06
N ALA A 110 -2.72 34.27 16.28
CA ALA A 110 -1.35 34.57 15.88
C ALA A 110 -0.69 33.32 15.25
N LEU A 111 -0.88 33.13 13.95
CA LEU A 111 -0.14 32.13 13.20
C LEU A 111 1.28 32.63 12.93
N LYS A 112 2.30 31.92 13.41
CA LYS A 112 3.70 32.26 13.24
C LYS A 112 4.39 31.29 12.30
N CYS A 113 5.27 31.77 11.45
CA CYS A 113 6.11 30.95 10.60
C CYS A 113 7.07 30.08 11.44
N LEU A 114 7.23 28.82 11.01
CA LEU A 114 8.25 27.92 11.51
C LEU A 114 9.13 27.49 10.34
N GLY A 115 10.38 27.93 10.33
CA GLY A 115 11.36 27.55 9.30
C GLY A 115 11.69 26.05 9.31
N PRO A 116 12.30 25.55 8.23
CA PRO A 116 12.86 24.21 8.21
C PRO A 116 13.81 23.98 9.39
N GLN A 117 13.66 22.83 10.06
CA GLN A 117 14.40 22.53 11.29
C GLN A 117 15.76 21.89 11.01
N TRP A 118 16.04 21.52 9.77
CA TRP A 118 17.25 20.87 9.30
C TRP A 118 17.71 21.51 7.98
N ALA A 119 19.03 21.44 7.72
CA ALA A 119 19.60 21.97 6.49
C ALA A 119 19.28 21.06 5.29
N PHE A 120 19.31 21.67 4.11
CA PHE A 120 19.20 20.98 2.83
C PHE A 120 20.56 20.93 2.15
N LYS A 121 20.83 19.82 1.45
CA LYS A 121 22.04 19.61 0.65
C LYS A 121 21.64 19.23 -0.78
N ARG A 122 22.52 19.51 -1.72
CA ARG A 122 22.38 19.06 -3.10
C ARG A 122 23.01 17.69 -3.26
N PHE A 123 22.26 16.78 -3.89
CA PHE A 123 22.66 15.39 -4.08
C PHE A 123 22.58 14.98 -5.56
N GLY A 124 23.42 14.01 -5.92
CA GLY A 124 23.51 13.46 -7.27
C GLY A 124 24.08 14.44 -8.31
N ALA A 125 24.21 13.99 -9.53
CA ALA A 125 24.57 14.84 -10.68
C ALA A 125 23.41 15.82 -11.02
N SER A 126 22.18 15.41 -10.72
CA SER A 126 20.96 16.24 -10.87
C SER A 126 20.91 17.43 -9.92
N GLY A 127 21.67 17.42 -8.81
CA GLY A 127 21.72 18.51 -7.84
C GLY A 127 20.41 18.71 -7.06
N GLN A 128 19.61 17.67 -6.90
CA GLN A 128 18.34 17.74 -6.15
C GLN A 128 18.58 18.12 -4.69
N GLU A 129 17.78 19.06 -4.19
CA GLU A 129 17.84 19.52 -2.79
C GLU A 129 17.02 18.59 -1.90
N ILE A 130 17.69 17.89 -0.99
CA ILE A 130 17.11 16.93 -0.04
C ILE A 130 17.61 17.29 1.36
N CYS A 131 16.76 17.16 2.36
CA CYS A 131 17.12 17.39 3.75
C CYS A 131 18.31 16.50 4.16
N GLU A 132 19.24 17.06 4.93
CA GLU A 132 20.46 16.38 5.37
C GLU A 132 20.22 15.14 6.24
N LEU A 133 19.00 14.94 6.76
CA LEU A 133 18.60 13.73 7.49
C LEU A 133 18.44 12.49 6.58
N PHE A 134 18.44 12.67 5.25
CA PHE A 134 18.26 11.62 4.26
C PHE A 134 19.47 11.41 3.34
N PRO A 135 20.68 11.16 3.91
CA PRO A 135 21.88 10.99 3.10
C PRO A 135 21.85 9.77 2.19
N HIS A 136 21.19 8.67 2.61
CA HIS A 136 21.07 7.46 1.79
C HIS A 136 20.09 7.67 0.63
N ILE A 137 18.91 8.25 0.87
CA ILE A 137 17.97 8.66 -0.21
C ILE A 137 18.67 9.67 -1.14
N GLY A 138 19.43 10.61 -0.58
CA GLY A 138 20.26 11.53 -1.37
C GLY A 138 21.25 10.79 -2.28
N SER A 139 21.81 9.66 -1.85
CA SER A 139 22.76 8.87 -2.67
C SER A 139 22.14 8.21 -3.91
N VAL A 140 20.83 8.22 -4.03
CA VAL A 140 20.07 7.73 -5.20
C VAL A 140 19.25 8.85 -5.87
N ALA A 141 19.57 10.12 -5.59
CA ALA A 141 18.84 11.29 -6.10
C ALA A 141 18.66 11.27 -7.62
N ASP A 142 19.65 10.79 -8.37
CA ASP A 142 19.58 10.70 -9.83
C ASP A 142 18.59 9.64 -10.35
N ASP A 143 18.10 8.76 -9.50
CA ASP A 143 17.03 7.80 -9.80
C ASP A 143 15.65 8.31 -9.37
N LEU A 144 15.56 9.45 -8.67
CA LEU A 144 14.32 9.96 -8.10
C LEU A 144 13.67 11.05 -8.96
N CYS A 145 12.36 10.99 -9.10
CA CYS A 145 11.51 12.11 -9.48
C CYS A 145 10.81 12.64 -8.23
N ILE A 146 11.22 13.80 -7.74
CA ILE A 146 10.59 14.46 -6.59
C ILE A 146 9.44 15.34 -7.08
N VAL A 147 8.21 15.06 -6.64
CA VAL A 147 7.02 15.87 -6.94
C VAL A 147 6.72 16.72 -5.72
N ARG A 148 6.98 18.04 -5.80
CA ARG A 148 6.79 18.99 -4.70
C ARG A 148 5.39 19.59 -4.62
N SER A 149 4.62 19.47 -5.67
CA SER A 149 3.34 20.16 -5.86
C SER A 149 2.12 19.29 -5.59
N MET A 150 2.28 18.20 -4.85
CA MET A 150 1.13 17.36 -4.45
C MET A 150 0.17 18.14 -3.57
N HIS A 151 -1.12 17.91 -3.76
CA HIS A 151 -2.18 18.39 -2.87
C HIS A 151 -3.32 17.37 -2.75
N THR A 152 -4.09 17.45 -1.66
CA THR A 152 -5.17 16.52 -1.34
C THR A 152 -6.43 17.28 -0.92
N GLU A 153 -7.55 16.56 -0.70
CA GLU A 153 -8.84 17.15 -0.33
C GLU A 153 -9.19 16.97 1.15
N ALA A 154 -8.36 16.25 1.90
CA ALA A 154 -8.62 15.95 3.30
C ALA A 154 -7.50 16.43 4.22
N ILE A 155 -7.88 17.00 5.36
CA ILE A 155 -6.95 17.58 6.35
C ILE A 155 -6.75 16.68 7.59
N ASN A 156 -7.54 15.62 7.75
CA ASN A 156 -7.42 14.65 8.83
C ASN A 156 -6.92 13.31 8.31
N HIS A 157 -6.14 12.58 9.10
CA HIS A 157 -5.45 11.35 8.68
C HIS A 157 -6.36 10.32 8.04
N ASP A 158 -7.46 9.96 8.69
CA ASP A 158 -8.31 8.88 8.22
C ASP A 158 -8.96 9.15 6.85
N PRO A 159 -9.65 10.30 6.62
CA PRO A 159 -10.16 10.63 5.30
C PRO A 159 -9.02 10.90 4.28
N ALA A 160 -7.85 11.40 4.71
CA ALA A 160 -6.73 11.63 3.81
C ALA A 160 -6.07 10.31 3.35
N HIS A 161 -5.87 9.36 4.26
CA HIS A 161 -5.46 8.00 3.90
C HIS A 161 -6.48 7.33 2.97
N THR A 162 -7.78 7.50 3.25
CA THR A 162 -8.84 6.99 2.39
C THR A 162 -8.75 7.61 1.00
N PHE A 163 -8.57 8.93 0.91
CA PHE A 163 -8.41 9.64 -0.36
C PHE A 163 -7.15 9.21 -1.13
N MET A 164 -6.00 9.13 -0.46
CA MET A 164 -4.74 8.67 -1.07
C MET A 164 -4.87 7.26 -1.64
N ASN A 165 -5.60 6.38 -0.99
CA ASN A 165 -5.71 4.99 -1.42
C ASN A 165 -6.85 4.74 -2.42
N THR A 166 -7.94 5.54 -2.42
CA THR A 166 -9.17 5.23 -3.16
C THR A 166 -9.65 6.34 -4.11
N GLY A 167 -8.99 7.51 -4.10
CA GLY A 167 -9.41 8.70 -4.87
C GLY A 167 -10.67 9.38 -4.34
N THR A 168 -11.09 9.08 -3.10
CA THR A 168 -12.23 9.73 -2.44
C THR A 168 -12.08 9.69 -0.93
N THR A 169 -12.67 10.63 -0.23
CA THR A 169 -12.76 10.63 1.24
C THR A 169 -13.86 9.70 1.77
N ILE A 170 -14.72 9.19 0.89
CA ILE A 170 -15.85 8.33 1.23
C ILE A 170 -15.39 6.88 1.31
N SER A 171 -15.61 6.24 2.45
CA SER A 171 -15.32 4.81 2.64
C SER A 171 -16.18 3.91 1.74
N GLY A 172 -15.67 2.71 1.42
CA GLY A 172 -16.38 1.71 0.61
C GLY A 172 -15.95 1.69 -0.87
N ARG A 173 -15.07 2.59 -1.31
CA ARG A 173 -14.45 2.52 -2.64
C ARG A 173 -13.24 1.58 -2.64
N PRO A 174 -12.96 0.90 -3.76
CA PRO A 174 -11.76 0.05 -3.88
C PRO A 174 -10.48 0.86 -3.80
N SER A 175 -9.47 0.30 -3.14
CA SER A 175 -8.14 0.88 -3.08
C SER A 175 -7.39 0.75 -4.40
N MET A 176 -6.37 1.60 -4.60
CA MET A 176 -5.53 1.58 -5.81
C MET A 176 -4.89 0.21 -6.06
N GLY A 177 -4.46 -0.51 -5.02
CA GLY A 177 -3.95 -1.88 -5.15
C GLY A 177 -5.03 -2.87 -5.60
N SER A 178 -6.25 -2.73 -5.11
CA SER A 178 -7.41 -3.54 -5.56
C SER A 178 -7.77 -3.26 -7.01
N TRP A 179 -7.73 -2.00 -7.45
CA TRP A 179 -7.92 -1.64 -8.86
C TRP A 179 -6.83 -2.20 -9.77
N CYS A 180 -5.55 -2.16 -9.33
CA CYS A 180 -4.45 -2.76 -10.08
C CYS A 180 -4.63 -4.27 -10.22
N TRP A 181 -4.99 -4.96 -9.13
CA TRP A 181 -5.23 -6.39 -9.18
C TRP A 181 -6.47 -6.76 -10.01
N TYR A 182 -7.57 -6.02 -9.89
CA TYR A 182 -8.76 -6.20 -10.73
C TYR A 182 -8.45 -6.03 -12.21
N GLY A 183 -7.76 -4.95 -12.59
CA GLY A 183 -7.45 -4.65 -13.98
C GLY A 183 -6.46 -5.63 -14.61
N LEU A 184 -5.39 -5.94 -13.90
CA LEU A 184 -4.19 -6.59 -14.46
C LEU A 184 -4.02 -8.05 -14.03
N GLY A 185 -4.74 -8.51 -13.02
CA GLY A 185 -4.52 -9.82 -12.42
C GLY A 185 -3.22 -9.88 -11.59
N ALA A 186 -2.83 -11.09 -11.22
CA ALA A 186 -1.58 -11.38 -10.53
C ALA A 186 -0.60 -12.08 -11.47
N GLU A 187 0.70 -11.84 -11.30
CA GLU A 187 1.78 -12.55 -12.02
C GLU A 187 2.25 -13.81 -11.24
N THR A 188 1.59 -14.09 -10.14
CA THR A 188 1.88 -15.24 -9.27
C THR A 188 0.61 -16.04 -9.01
N GLU A 189 0.75 -17.36 -8.93
CA GLU A 189 -0.36 -18.26 -8.61
C GLU A 189 -0.46 -18.62 -7.11
N ASN A 190 0.63 -18.36 -6.37
CA ASN A 190 0.81 -18.82 -4.99
C ASN A 190 0.78 -17.69 -3.95
N LEU A 191 0.69 -16.43 -4.41
CA LEU A 191 0.62 -15.24 -3.58
C LEU A 191 -0.51 -14.32 -4.06
N PRO A 192 -1.08 -13.51 -3.18
CA PRO A 192 -2.06 -12.50 -3.58
C PRO A 192 -1.43 -11.43 -4.48
N GLY A 193 -2.21 -10.88 -5.39
CA GLY A 193 -1.74 -9.80 -6.26
C GLY A 193 -1.52 -8.47 -5.53
N PHE A 194 -2.05 -8.33 -4.29
CA PHE A 194 -1.89 -7.15 -3.44
C PHE A 194 -1.54 -7.55 -2.02
N VAL A 195 -0.35 -7.15 -1.56
CA VAL A 195 0.18 -7.41 -0.21
C VAL A 195 0.42 -6.11 0.54
N VAL A 196 0.09 -6.11 1.83
CA VAL A 196 0.27 -4.97 2.74
C VAL A 196 1.17 -5.36 3.91
N LEU A 197 2.15 -4.51 4.21
CA LEU A 197 3.08 -4.63 5.32
C LEU A 197 2.95 -3.39 6.21
N VAL A 198 3.03 -3.56 7.53
CA VAL A 198 2.94 -2.45 8.47
C VAL A 198 4.08 -2.56 9.46
N SER A 199 4.92 -1.53 9.49
CA SER A 199 5.97 -1.36 10.51
C SER A 199 5.59 -0.28 11.50
N THR A 200 6.04 -0.43 12.73
CA THR A 200 5.97 0.60 13.77
C THR A 200 7.26 1.41 13.77
N GLY A 201 7.15 2.73 13.87
CA GLY A 201 8.29 3.58 14.13
C GLY A 201 8.67 3.59 15.63
N LYS A 202 9.80 4.16 15.96
CA LYS A 202 10.33 4.22 17.34
C LYS A 202 9.72 5.33 18.18
N ALA A 203 9.00 6.29 17.58
CA ALA A 203 8.33 7.36 18.32
C ALA A 203 7.02 6.90 18.99
N GLY A 204 6.51 5.73 18.64
CA GLY A 204 5.39 5.08 19.35
C GLY A 204 4.01 5.64 19.03
N GLN A 205 3.85 6.44 17.98
CA GLN A 205 2.56 6.97 17.58
C GLN A 205 1.68 5.89 16.92
N GLN A 206 0.37 5.96 17.20
CA GLN A 206 -0.63 5.05 16.65
C GLN A 206 -1.44 5.75 15.56
N GLN A 207 -0.91 5.77 14.34
CA GLN A 207 -1.65 6.32 13.20
C GLN A 207 -2.84 5.45 12.82
N PRO A 208 -3.96 6.03 12.30
CA PRO A 208 -5.18 5.29 11.96
C PRO A 208 -5.01 4.49 10.66
N ILE A 209 -4.15 3.48 10.70
CA ILE A 209 -3.98 2.54 9.60
C ILE A 209 -4.98 1.40 9.78
N ALA A 210 -5.94 1.29 8.88
CA ALA A 210 -7.06 0.35 8.96
C ALA A 210 -7.27 -0.40 7.64
N SER A 211 -7.89 -1.58 7.71
CA SER A 211 -8.11 -2.46 6.55
C SER A 211 -8.89 -1.82 5.40
N ARG A 212 -9.69 -0.78 5.66
CA ARG A 212 -10.39 -0.05 4.59
C ARG A 212 -9.42 0.63 3.59
N GLN A 213 -8.19 0.91 4.00
CA GLN A 213 -7.18 1.54 3.14
C GLN A 213 -6.63 0.59 2.06
N TRP A 214 -6.82 -0.72 2.22
CA TRP A 214 -6.49 -1.75 1.22
C TRP A 214 -7.70 -2.64 0.90
N SER A 215 -8.90 -2.09 1.08
CA SER A 215 -10.15 -2.79 0.82
C SER A 215 -10.43 -2.94 -0.67
N SER A 216 -11.08 -4.05 -1.03
CA SER A 216 -11.68 -4.23 -2.35
C SER A 216 -12.91 -3.33 -2.56
N GLY A 217 -13.46 -2.71 -1.50
CA GLY A 217 -14.66 -1.90 -1.58
C GLY A 217 -15.82 -2.65 -2.23
N PHE A 218 -16.37 -2.09 -3.31
CA PHE A 218 -17.43 -2.74 -4.09
C PHE A 218 -16.92 -3.73 -5.16
N LEU A 219 -15.60 -3.85 -5.37
CA LEU A 219 -15.06 -4.94 -6.18
C LEU A 219 -15.21 -6.29 -5.44
N PRO A 220 -15.27 -7.41 -6.15
CA PRO A 220 -15.27 -8.73 -5.53
C PRO A 220 -14.17 -8.89 -4.47
N SER A 221 -14.48 -9.53 -3.36
CA SER A 221 -13.62 -9.60 -2.18
C SER A 221 -12.27 -10.31 -2.42
N LYS A 222 -12.14 -11.08 -3.52
CA LYS A 222 -10.86 -11.67 -3.95
C LYS A 222 -9.77 -10.64 -4.27
N TYR A 223 -10.13 -9.40 -4.57
CA TYR A 223 -9.20 -8.30 -4.84
C TYR A 223 -8.80 -7.50 -3.59
N GLN A 224 -9.22 -7.96 -2.42
CA GLN A 224 -8.85 -7.40 -1.12
C GLN A 224 -7.34 -7.54 -0.90
N GLY A 225 -6.67 -6.44 -0.50
CA GLY A 225 -5.27 -6.49 -0.08
C GLY A 225 -5.08 -7.37 1.15
N ILE A 226 -4.07 -8.22 1.14
CA ILE A 226 -3.76 -9.14 2.24
C ILE A 226 -2.60 -8.59 3.05
N ARG A 227 -2.86 -8.32 4.33
CA ARG A 227 -1.82 -7.90 5.26
C ARG A 227 -1.01 -9.11 5.71
N LEU A 228 0.31 -9.05 5.50
CA LEU A 228 1.25 -9.95 6.13
C LEU A 228 1.80 -9.29 7.41
N ASN A 229 1.89 -10.05 8.48
CA ASN A 229 2.54 -9.59 9.70
C ASN A 229 4.06 -9.64 9.50
N SER A 230 4.72 -8.55 9.84
CA SER A 230 6.16 -8.40 9.72
C SER A 230 6.92 -9.05 10.88
N LYS A 231 6.19 -9.52 11.90
CA LYS A 231 6.73 -10.19 13.10
C LYS A 231 5.78 -11.28 13.57
N GLY A 232 6.34 -12.41 13.98
CA GLY A 232 5.55 -13.60 14.35
C GLY A 232 5.00 -14.34 13.12
N ASP A 233 3.85 -14.99 13.29
CA ASP A 233 3.20 -15.68 12.18
C ASP A 233 2.80 -14.66 11.08
N PRO A 234 3.25 -14.86 9.84
CA PRO A 234 3.01 -13.89 8.76
C PRO A 234 1.53 -13.73 8.40
N VAL A 235 0.76 -14.78 8.58
CA VAL A 235 -0.70 -14.80 8.42
C VAL A 235 -1.27 -15.62 9.56
N TYR A 236 -2.36 -15.17 10.17
CA TYR A 236 -3.04 -15.95 11.18
C TYR A 236 -3.53 -17.30 10.61
N TYR A 237 -3.34 -18.37 11.37
CA TYR A 237 -3.73 -19.73 10.98
C TYR A 237 -3.04 -20.25 9.71
N ILE A 238 -1.82 -19.78 9.43
CA ILE A 238 -1.06 -20.24 8.26
C ILE A 238 -0.64 -21.71 8.39
N ASN A 239 -0.50 -22.21 9.60
CA ASN A 239 -0.17 -23.61 9.85
C ASN A 239 -1.42 -24.48 9.91
N SER A 240 -1.33 -25.73 9.42
CA SER A 240 -2.41 -26.71 9.60
C SER A 240 -2.67 -26.94 11.09
N PRO A 241 -3.92 -27.20 11.49
CA PRO A 241 -4.22 -27.56 12.87
C PRO A 241 -3.42 -28.81 13.31
N PRO A 242 -3.05 -28.92 14.59
CA PRO A 242 -2.35 -30.10 15.08
C PRO A 242 -3.07 -31.41 14.72
N GLY A 243 -2.35 -32.38 14.16
CA GLY A 243 -2.89 -33.68 13.75
C GLY A 243 -3.58 -33.70 12.38
N VAL A 244 -3.61 -32.57 11.64
CA VAL A 244 -4.13 -32.49 10.28
C VAL A 244 -2.98 -32.42 9.29
N SER A 245 -2.83 -33.42 8.43
CA SER A 245 -1.83 -33.40 7.37
C SER A 245 -2.26 -32.42 6.24
N ARG A 246 -1.30 -32.01 5.42
CA ARG A 246 -1.58 -31.16 4.26
C ARG A 246 -2.54 -31.82 3.26
N ASP A 247 -2.42 -33.13 3.05
CA ASP A 247 -3.29 -33.88 2.16
C ASP A 247 -4.72 -33.93 2.71
N GLN A 248 -4.89 -34.18 4.01
CA GLN A 248 -6.22 -34.13 4.64
C GLN A 248 -6.83 -32.71 4.54
N GLN A 249 -6.02 -31.67 4.67
CA GLN A 249 -6.51 -30.29 4.48
C GLN A 249 -6.92 -30.05 3.02
N ARG A 250 -6.16 -30.58 2.04
CA ARG A 250 -6.53 -30.53 0.62
C ARG A 250 -7.87 -31.21 0.37
N ASP A 251 -8.06 -32.41 0.90
CA ASP A 251 -9.31 -33.16 0.77
C ASP A 251 -10.53 -32.37 1.32
N VAL A 252 -10.34 -31.70 2.46
CA VAL A 252 -11.38 -30.83 3.05
C VAL A 252 -11.70 -29.66 2.14
N LEU A 253 -10.67 -28.99 1.57
CA LEU A 253 -10.87 -27.87 0.67
C LEU A 253 -11.55 -28.29 -0.63
N ASP A 254 -11.20 -29.43 -1.18
CA ASP A 254 -11.83 -29.99 -2.37
C ASP A 254 -13.31 -30.29 -2.12
N ALA A 255 -13.63 -30.87 -0.97
CA ALA A 255 -15.02 -31.13 -0.57
C ALA A 255 -15.83 -29.83 -0.39
N VAL A 256 -15.24 -28.82 0.29
CA VAL A 256 -15.87 -27.48 0.45
C VAL A 256 -16.03 -26.79 -0.91
N GLY A 257 -15.03 -26.90 -1.79
CA GLY A 257 -15.09 -26.37 -3.16
C GLY A 257 -16.23 -26.98 -3.97
N GLN A 258 -16.43 -28.29 -3.89
CA GLN A 258 -17.53 -28.99 -4.55
C GLN A 258 -18.90 -28.56 -4.01
N LEU A 259 -19.07 -28.47 -2.69
CA LEU A 259 -20.30 -27.97 -2.07
C LEU A 259 -20.63 -26.53 -2.49
N ASN A 260 -19.61 -25.66 -2.48
CA ASN A 260 -19.78 -24.27 -2.93
C ASN A 260 -20.11 -24.19 -4.42
N SER A 261 -19.56 -25.07 -5.25
CA SER A 261 -19.88 -25.12 -6.69
C SER A 261 -21.35 -25.53 -6.93
N ILE A 262 -21.89 -26.43 -6.13
CA ILE A 262 -23.31 -26.79 -6.18
C ILE A 262 -24.17 -25.60 -5.76
N ALA A 263 -23.82 -24.92 -4.66
CA ALA A 263 -24.53 -23.74 -4.20
C ALA A 263 -24.45 -22.58 -5.21
N ALA A 264 -23.32 -22.40 -5.91
CA ALA A 264 -23.16 -21.41 -6.96
C ALA A 264 -24.06 -21.66 -8.17
N ALA A 265 -24.28 -22.91 -8.52
CA ALA A 265 -25.19 -23.29 -9.61
C ALA A 265 -26.67 -23.00 -9.29
N GLU A 266 -27.04 -22.99 -7.99
CA GLU A 266 -28.40 -22.72 -7.54
C GLU A 266 -28.70 -21.25 -7.26
N SER A 267 -27.72 -20.45 -6.81
CA SER A 267 -27.95 -19.11 -6.26
C SER A 267 -27.49 -17.95 -7.14
N GLU A 268 -26.71 -18.20 -8.19
CA GLU A 268 -26.08 -17.15 -9.05
C GLU A 268 -25.28 -16.08 -8.25
N ASP A 269 -24.90 -16.37 -7.00
CA ASP A 269 -24.15 -15.42 -6.15
C ASP A 269 -22.65 -15.44 -6.52
N PRO A 270 -22.09 -14.34 -7.09
CA PRO A 270 -20.69 -14.27 -7.51
C PRO A 270 -19.70 -14.37 -6.34
N GLU A 271 -20.13 -14.10 -5.10
CA GLU A 271 -19.28 -14.22 -3.91
C GLU A 271 -18.96 -15.66 -3.56
N ILE A 272 -19.74 -16.64 -3.99
CA ILE A 272 -19.42 -18.07 -3.80
C ILE A 272 -18.14 -18.44 -4.54
N ALA A 273 -18.02 -18.05 -5.82
CA ALA A 273 -16.80 -18.28 -6.60
C ALA A 273 -15.60 -17.55 -5.98
N THR A 274 -15.83 -16.37 -5.43
CA THR A 274 -14.79 -15.59 -4.73
C THR A 274 -14.30 -16.30 -3.47
N ARG A 275 -15.20 -16.90 -2.68
CA ARG A 275 -14.83 -17.68 -1.48
C ARG A 275 -14.02 -18.92 -1.82
N ILE A 276 -14.39 -19.65 -2.87
CA ILE A 276 -13.61 -20.79 -3.37
C ILE A 276 -12.16 -20.32 -3.68
N ALA A 277 -12.04 -19.24 -4.45
CA ALA A 277 -10.73 -18.69 -4.81
C ALA A 277 -9.91 -18.24 -3.58
N GLN A 278 -10.56 -17.68 -2.56
CA GLN A 278 -9.90 -17.27 -1.31
C GLN A 278 -9.38 -18.47 -0.51
N TYR A 279 -10.15 -19.57 -0.41
CA TYR A 279 -9.68 -20.79 0.26
C TYR A 279 -8.50 -21.43 -0.47
N GLU A 280 -8.55 -21.48 -1.80
CA GLU A 280 -7.43 -21.96 -2.62
C GLU A 280 -6.18 -21.09 -2.43
N MET A 281 -6.32 -19.76 -2.42
CA MET A 281 -5.21 -18.84 -2.17
C MET A 281 -4.62 -19.06 -0.78
N ALA A 282 -5.47 -19.17 0.25
CA ALA A 282 -5.00 -19.40 1.63
C ALA A 282 -4.19 -20.71 1.73
N PHE A 283 -4.64 -21.79 1.09
CA PHE A 283 -3.91 -23.05 1.05
C PHE A 283 -2.57 -22.96 0.32
N LYS A 284 -2.52 -22.27 -0.82
CA LYS A 284 -1.28 -22.01 -1.55
C LYS A 284 -0.29 -21.16 -0.72
N MET A 285 -0.80 -20.18 0.00
CA MET A 285 0.01 -19.31 0.88
C MET A 285 0.66 -20.08 2.03
N GLN A 286 0.04 -21.14 2.55
CA GLN A 286 0.63 -21.98 3.59
C GLN A 286 1.98 -22.58 3.18
N ALA A 287 2.16 -22.86 1.88
CA ALA A 287 3.42 -23.39 1.38
C ALA A 287 4.42 -22.29 0.99
N SER A 288 3.93 -21.16 0.44
CA SER A 288 4.79 -20.16 -0.19
C SER A 288 5.22 -19.03 0.76
N VAL A 289 4.37 -18.68 1.73
CA VAL A 289 4.62 -17.53 2.62
C VAL A 289 5.71 -17.80 3.67
N PRO A 290 5.80 -18.94 4.34
CA PRO A 290 6.86 -19.17 5.34
C PRO A 290 8.27 -18.91 4.79
N GLY A 291 8.62 -19.54 3.67
CA GLY A 291 9.93 -19.33 3.04
C GLY A 291 10.11 -17.94 2.41
N LEU A 292 9.02 -17.21 2.12
CA LEU A 292 9.08 -15.83 1.65
C LEU A 292 9.51 -14.87 2.78
N VAL A 293 8.91 -15.01 3.97
CA VAL A 293 9.11 -14.08 5.10
C VAL A 293 10.35 -14.39 5.92
N ASP A 294 10.91 -15.57 5.79
CA ASP A 294 12.18 -15.93 6.42
C ASP A 294 13.32 -15.20 5.74
N LEU A 295 13.79 -14.14 6.37
CA LEU A 295 14.92 -13.33 5.90
C LEU A 295 16.28 -13.92 6.32
N ALA A 296 16.32 -15.00 7.10
CA ALA A 296 17.56 -15.62 7.54
C ALA A 296 18.37 -16.21 6.35
N ASP A 297 17.69 -16.54 5.26
CA ASP A 297 18.31 -17.04 4.03
C ASP A 297 18.99 -15.94 3.20
N GLU A 298 18.79 -14.65 3.52
CA GLU A 298 19.41 -13.56 2.79
C GLU A 298 20.89 -13.43 3.12
N PRO A 299 21.76 -13.18 2.14
CA PRO A 299 23.17 -12.91 2.38
C PRO A 299 23.37 -11.75 3.36
N LYS A 300 24.37 -11.88 4.25
CA LYS A 300 24.69 -10.82 5.21
C LYS A 300 24.88 -9.45 4.55
N SER A 301 25.50 -9.41 3.37
CA SER A 301 25.69 -8.16 2.60
C SER A 301 24.36 -7.49 2.21
N VAL A 302 23.32 -8.28 1.93
CA VAL A 302 21.98 -7.76 1.63
C VAL A 302 21.32 -7.27 2.91
N LEU A 303 21.38 -8.03 3.99
CA LEU A 303 20.87 -7.59 5.31
C LEU A 303 21.51 -6.28 5.75
N ASP A 304 22.83 -6.17 5.61
CA ASP A 304 23.60 -4.96 5.95
C ASP A 304 23.24 -3.77 5.04
N LEU A 305 23.01 -4.01 3.74
CA LEU A 305 22.59 -2.99 2.79
C LEU A 305 21.28 -2.32 3.22
N TYR A 306 20.30 -3.12 3.62
CA TYR A 306 18.99 -2.63 4.09
C TYR A 306 19.02 -2.16 5.55
N GLY A 307 20.00 -2.58 6.34
CA GLY A 307 19.98 -2.46 7.80
C GLY A 307 18.91 -3.35 8.44
N ALA A 308 18.54 -4.43 7.75
CA ALA A 308 17.48 -5.34 8.15
C ALA A 308 17.97 -6.40 9.15
N LYS A 309 17.09 -6.78 10.07
CA LYS A 309 17.30 -7.89 11.00
C LYS A 309 16.16 -8.87 10.89
N PRO A 310 16.40 -10.16 10.58
CA PRO A 310 15.34 -11.14 10.44
C PRO A 310 14.38 -11.14 11.63
N GLY A 311 13.06 -11.04 11.36
CA GLY A 311 12.01 -11.15 12.38
C GLY A 311 11.81 -9.93 13.29
N ASP A 312 12.47 -8.79 13.06
CA ASP A 312 12.32 -7.59 13.89
C ASP A 312 11.05 -6.76 13.60
N GLY A 313 10.43 -6.95 12.43
CA GLY A 313 9.24 -6.20 11.99
C GLY A 313 9.52 -4.75 11.65
N SER A 314 10.78 -4.37 11.45
CA SER A 314 11.22 -3.02 11.08
C SER A 314 10.81 -2.65 9.65
N PHE A 315 10.86 -1.35 9.34
CA PHE A 315 10.70 -0.88 7.97
C PHE A 315 11.78 -1.43 7.04
N ALA A 316 12.99 -1.61 7.55
CA ALA A 316 14.10 -2.20 6.82
C ALA A 316 13.81 -3.64 6.38
N SER A 317 13.35 -4.48 7.32
CA SER A 317 12.92 -5.85 7.01
C SER A 317 11.73 -5.88 6.05
N ASN A 318 10.79 -4.92 6.17
CA ASN A 318 9.66 -4.80 5.25
C ASN A 318 10.08 -4.35 3.84
N CYS A 319 11.06 -3.46 3.70
CA CYS A 319 11.61 -3.09 2.38
C CYS A 319 12.29 -4.30 1.71
N LEU A 320 13.05 -5.08 2.46
CA LEU A 320 13.66 -6.32 1.95
C LEU A 320 12.59 -7.35 1.56
N LEU A 321 11.55 -7.50 2.39
CA LEU A 321 10.41 -8.36 2.06
C LEU A 321 9.64 -7.87 0.83
N ALA A 322 9.50 -6.56 0.63
CA ALA A 322 8.87 -5.99 -0.56
C ALA A 322 9.66 -6.35 -1.83
N ARG A 323 10.99 -6.33 -1.80
CA ARG A 323 11.83 -6.81 -2.91
C ARG A 323 11.57 -8.30 -3.20
N ARG A 324 11.51 -9.15 -2.17
CA ARG A 324 11.23 -10.60 -2.31
C ARG A 324 9.81 -10.87 -2.86
N LEU A 325 8.82 -10.08 -2.46
CA LEU A 325 7.46 -10.13 -2.99
C LEU A 325 7.44 -9.73 -4.47
N ALA A 326 8.17 -8.67 -4.83
CA ALA A 326 8.30 -8.20 -6.21
C ALA A 326 8.95 -9.26 -7.12
N GLU A 327 10.01 -9.93 -6.66
CA GLU A 327 10.65 -11.05 -7.36
C GLU A 327 9.70 -12.22 -7.62
N ARG A 328 8.71 -12.43 -6.74
CA ARG A 328 7.71 -13.50 -6.86
C ARG A 328 6.43 -13.08 -7.59
N GLY A 329 6.43 -11.92 -8.24
CA GLY A 329 5.33 -11.47 -9.10
C GLY A 329 4.14 -10.87 -8.34
N VAL A 330 4.31 -10.40 -7.10
CA VAL A 330 3.26 -9.62 -6.44
C VAL A 330 3.15 -8.25 -7.13
N ARG A 331 1.96 -7.92 -7.61
CA ARG A 331 1.75 -6.75 -8.47
C ARG A 331 1.71 -5.43 -7.70
N PHE A 332 1.09 -5.42 -6.52
CA PHE A 332 1.00 -4.22 -5.68
C PHE A 332 1.45 -4.56 -4.26
N ILE A 333 2.47 -3.85 -3.78
CA ILE A 333 3.05 -4.04 -2.45
C ILE A 333 2.99 -2.70 -1.73
N GLN A 334 2.30 -2.65 -0.60
CA GLN A 334 2.13 -1.42 0.18
C GLN A 334 2.76 -1.57 1.56
N LEU A 335 3.69 -0.68 1.86
CA LEU A 335 4.34 -0.61 3.16
C LEU A 335 3.88 0.63 3.91
N TYR A 336 3.39 0.45 5.12
CA TYR A 336 3.12 1.54 6.03
C TYR A 336 4.23 1.65 7.09
N HIS A 337 4.79 2.84 7.23
CA HIS A 337 5.63 3.23 8.35
C HIS A 337 4.92 4.32 9.14
N ARG A 338 4.72 4.10 10.46
CA ARG A 338 4.01 5.04 11.35
C ARG A 338 4.94 6.13 11.87
N ASP A 339 4.41 6.99 12.72
CA ASP A 339 5.13 7.99 13.52
C ASP A 339 5.48 9.30 12.79
N TRP A 340 4.75 9.68 11.73
CA TRP A 340 5.01 10.92 11.00
C TRP A 340 4.11 12.10 11.40
N ASP A 341 3.30 11.96 12.46
CA ASP A 341 2.37 12.99 12.92
C ASP A 341 3.02 13.97 13.93
N HIS A 342 3.82 14.89 13.45
CA HIS A 342 4.69 15.74 14.27
C HIS A 342 4.02 17.07 14.67
N HIS A 343 2.96 17.01 15.48
CA HIS A 343 2.32 18.19 16.06
C HIS A 343 3.21 18.92 17.08
N GLY A 344 4.16 18.24 17.69
CA GLY A 344 5.14 18.80 18.59
C GLY A 344 6.51 18.18 18.37
N GLY A 345 7.59 18.92 18.68
CA GLY A 345 8.93 18.38 18.66
C GLY A 345 9.43 17.91 17.28
N VAL A 346 8.99 18.53 16.20
CA VAL A 346 9.29 18.07 14.82
C VAL A 346 10.79 17.85 14.60
N LYS A 347 11.66 18.68 15.17
CA LYS A 347 13.12 18.55 15.05
C LYS A 347 13.63 17.22 15.61
N GLY A 348 13.28 16.89 16.85
CA GLY A 348 13.74 15.66 17.51
C GLY A 348 13.05 14.41 16.95
N GLN A 349 11.76 14.51 16.60
CA GLN A 349 11.05 13.39 16.01
C GLN A 349 11.61 13.03 14.63
N MET A 350 11.89 14.01 13.77
CA MET A 350 12.53 13.75 12.47
C MET A 350 13.91 13.12 12.64
N GLN A 351 14.70 13.55 13.63
CA GLN A 351 16.01 12.94 13.93
C GLN A 351 15.90 11.46 14.31
N THR A 352 14.79 11.07 14.94
CA THR A 352 14.55 9.69 15.36
C THR A 352 14.06 8.83 14.20
N ILE A 353 13.15 9.36 13.37
CA ILE A 353 12.41 8.57 12.38
C ILE A 353 13.11 8.52 11.02
N ALA A 354 13.75 9.62 10.59
CA ALA A 354 14.39 9.67 9.28
C ALA A 354 15.38 8.51 9.04
N PRO A 355 16.26 8.15 10.00
CA PRO A 355 17.17 7.02 9.83
C PRO A 355 16.48 5.67 9.65
N GLU A 356 15.25 5.51 10.17
CA GLU A 356 14.51 4.25 10.05
C GLU A 356 14.07 3.96 8.62
N VAL A 357 13.89 5.00 7.81
CA VAL A 357 13.39 4.90 6.43
C VAL A 357 14.44 5.27 5.37
N ASP A 358 15.45 6.06 5.72
CA ASP A 358 16.45 6.58 4.79
C ASP A 358 17.28 5.45 4.14
N GLN A 359 17.99 4.68 4.96
CA GLN A 359 18.83 3.58 4.45
C GLN A 359 18.01 2.51 3.72
N PRO A 360 16.92 1.96 4.27
CA PRO A 360 16.21 0.87 3.62
C PRO A 360 15.48 1.29 2.34
N THR A 361 15.02 2.54 2.24
CA THR A 361 14.44 3.06 0.99
C THR A 361 15.49 3.14 -0.12
N ALA A 362 16.66 3.71 0.17
CA ALA A 362 17.76 3.75 -0.79
C ALA A 362 18.28 2.35 -1.14
N ALA A 363 18.33 1.45 -0.16
CA ALA A 363 18.71 0.06 -0.37
C ALA A 363 17.74 -0.65 -1.34
N LEU A 364 16.43 -0.46 -1.16
CA LEU A 364 15.42 -1.04 -2.05
C LEU A 364 15.63 -0.57 -3.51
N ILE A 365 15.86 0.72 -3.72
CA ILE A 365 16.11 1.27 -5.06
C ILE A 365 17.40 0.69 -5.66
N LYS A 366 18.49 0.65 -4.90
CA LYS A 366 19.78 0.10 -5.33
C LYS A 366 19.70 -1.40 -5.63
N ASP A 367 19.05 -2.17 -4.79
CA ASP A 367 18.90 -3.62 -4.94
C ASP A 367 18.05 -3.97 -6.17
N LEU A 368 16.91 -3.30 -6.34
CA LEU A 368 16.08 -3.47 -7.54
C LEU A 368 16.85 -3.06 -8.81
N LYS A 369 17.64 -1.98 -8.77
CA LYS A 369 18.47 -1.53 -9.89
C LYS A 369 19.55 -2.55 -10.24
N SER A 370 20.24 -3.08 -9.23
CA SER A 370 21.31 -4.09 -9.43
C SER A 370 20.78 -5.40 -9.99
N ARG A 371 19.50 -5.72 -9.74
CA ARG A 371 18.81 -6.91 -10.26
C ARG A 371 18.12 -6.68 -11.61
N GLY A 372 18.22 -5.49 -12.19
CA GLY A 372 17.51 -5.12 -13.43
C GLY A 372 15.98 -5.07 -13.27
N MET A 373 15.50 -4.89 -12.06
CA MET A 373 14.06 -4.85 -11.74
C MET A 373 13.51 -3.43 -11.56
N LEU A 374 14.37 -2.43 -11.39
CA LEU A 374 13.92 -1.05 -11.16
C LEU A 374 13.17 -0.50 -12.37
N ASP A 375 13.60 -0.85 -13.59
CA ASP A 375 12.99 -0.36 -14.83
C ASP A 375 11.53 -0.79 -15.00
N ASP A 376 11.13 -1.93 -14.41
CA ASP A 376 9.77 -2.46 -14.47
C ASP A 376 9.03 -2.43 -13.10
N THR A 377 9.61 -1.77 -12.10
CA THR A 377 9.04 -1.60 -10.75
C THR A 377 8.90 -0.11 -10.42
N LEU A 378 7.67 0.37 -10.28
CA LEU A 378 7.41 1.73 -9.84
C LEU A 378 7.45 1.78 -8.30
N ILE A 379 8.36 2.57 -7.75
CA ILE A 379 8.39 2.91 -6.33
C ILE A 379 7.72 4.26 -6.14
N ILE A 380 6.82 4.37 -5.15
CA ILE A 380 6.19 5.62 -4.72
C ILE A 380 6.46 5.78 -3.23
N TRP A 381 7.02 6.90 -2.82
CA TRP A 381 7.26 7.25 -1.42
C TRP A 381 6.53 8.55 -1.07
N GLY A 382 5.76 8.56 -0.01
CA GLY A 382 5.05 9.75 0.46
C GLY A 382 4.06 9.42 1.57
N GLY A 383 3.32 10.43 2.02
CA GLY A 383 2.25 10.31 3.00
C GLY A 383 0.90 10.74 2.44
N GLU A 384 -0.07 10.87 3.33
CA GLU A 384 -1.44 11.22 2.97
C GLU A 384 -1.68 12.72 2.79
N PHE A 385 -0.83 13.57 3.39
CA PHE A 385 -0.81 15.04 3.24
C PHE A 385 0.53 15.60 3.73
N GLY A 386 0.66 16.93 3.74
CA GLY A 386 1.84 17.67 4.23
C GLY A 386 1.65 18.29 5.61
N ARG A 387 2.56 19.20 5.94
CA ARG A 387 2.56 19.94 7.21
C ARG A 387 2.61 21.45 6.97
N THR A 388 1.95 22.20 7.87
CA THR A 388 1.91 23.66 7.75
C THR A 388 3.29 24.29 7.86
N PRO A 389 3.58 25.38 7.11
CA PRO A 389 4.74 26.24 7.40
C PRO A 389 4.57 27.06 8.68
N MET A 390 3.44 26.90 9.37
CA MET A 390 3.13 27.57 10.64
C MET A 390 3.46 26.67 11.81
N ALA A 391 3.90 27.29 12.90
CA ALA A 391 4.20 26.62 14.16
C ALA A 391 2.92 26.16 14.87
N GLN A 392 2.92 24.91 15.29
CA GLN A 392 2.06 24.39 16.34
C GLN A 392 2.96 24.03 17.54
N GLY A 393 3.15 24.99 18.46
CA GLY A 393 4.23 24.86 19.43
C GLY A 393 5.59 24.77 18.76
N ASN A 394 6.29 23.65 18.93
CA ASN A 394 7.55 23.31 18.26
C ASN A 394 7.39 22.21 17.19
N GLY A 395 6.18 22.00 16.69
CA GLY A 395 5.82 21.12 15.61
C GLY A 395 4.99 21.82 14.55
N ARG A 396 4.29 21.03 13.71
CA ARG A 396 3.50 21.52 12.57
C ARG A 396 2.13 20.88 12.55
N ASP A 397 1.12 21.65 12.19
CA ASP A 397 -0.24 21.15 11.97
C ASP A 397 -0.39 20.43 10.61
N HIS A 398 -1.51 19.76 10.39
CA HIS A 398 -1.86 19.13 9.13
C HIS A 398 -2.01 20.14 8.00
N HIS A 399 -1.59 19.76 6.79
CA HIS A 399 -1.70 20.62 5.63
C HIS A 399 -2.04 19.86 4.35
N MET A 400 -3.14 20.28 3.69
CA MET A 400 -3.65 19.59 2.51
C MET A 400 -3.21 20.21 1.19
N LYS A 401 -2.70 21.45 1.18
CA LYS A 401 -2.47 22.24 -0.04
C LYS A 401 -1.09 22.08 -0.67
N ALA A 402 -0.17 21.52 0.06
CA ALA A 402 1.16 21.22 -0.41
C ALA A 402 1.78 20.06 0.37
N PHE A 403 2.32 19.08 -0.36
CA PHE A 403 3.19 18.04 0.18
C PHE A 403 4.06 17.46 -0.93
N SER A 404 5.08 16.71 -0.52
CA SER A 404 6.00 16.10 -1.47
C SER A 404 5.86 14.59 -1.46
N VAL A 405 5.94 14.00 -2.65
CA VAL A 405 6.18 12.57 -2.86
C VAL A 405 7.40 12.42 -3.76
N PHE A 406 8.04 11.26 -3.76
CA PHE A 406 8.92 10.93 -4.86
C PHE A 406 8.53 9.60 -5.50
N MET A 407 8.93 9.44 -6.75
CA MET A 407 8.76 8.23 -7.54
C MET A 407 10.12 7.80 -8.10
N ALA A 408 10.31 6.48 -8.29
CA ALA A 408 11.52 5.94 -8.91
C ALA A 408 11.20 4.70 -9.74
N GLY A 409 11.94 4.50 -10.81
CA GLY A 409 11.79 3.33 -11.69
C GLY A 409 10.48 3.30 -12.47
N GLY A 410 10.15 2.14 -13.04
CA GLY A 410 8.88 1.90 -13.73
C GLY A 410 8.52 2.88 -14.85
N GLY A 411 9.51 3.47 -15.53
CA GLY A 411 9.30 4.46 -16.60
C GLY A 411 9.19 5.91 -16.12
N ILE A 412 9.62 6.21 -14.91
CA ILE A 412 9.76 7.58 -14.38
C ILE A 412 11.14 8.14 -14.72
N LYS A 413 11.20 9.44 -15.07
CA LYS A 413 12.46 10.17 -15.25
C LYS A 413 13.16 10.37 -13.90
N GLY A 414 14.33 9.78 -13.72
CA GLY A 414 15.19 10.06 -12.57
C GLY A 414 15.87 11.44 -12.65
N GLY A 415 16.34 11.94 -11.51
CA GLY A 415 17.04 13.22 -11.39
C GLY A 415 16.14 14.45 -11.64
N LEU A 416 14.82 14.30 -11.57
CA LEU A 416 13.87 15.37 -11.87
C LEU A 416 13.16 15.85 -10.60
N THR A 417 13.04 17.17 -10.47
CA THR A 417 12.10 17.79 -9.53
C THR A 417 10.93 18.39 -10.33
N HIS A 418 9.70 17.94 -10.03
CA HIS A 418 8.47 18.36 -10.71
C HIS A 418 7.60 19.20 -9.79
N GLY A 419 7.12 20.32 -10.33
CA GLY A 419 6.24 21.26 -9.64
C GLY A 419 6.92 22.04 -8.53
N GLU A 420 6.24 23.08 -8.07
CA GLU A 420 6.75 23.99 -7.04
C GLU A 420 5.63 24.40 -6.08
N THR A 421 6.02 24.65 -4.84
CA THR A 421 5.19 25.36 -3.86
C THR A 421 5.58 26.82 -3.79
N ASP A 422 4.76 27.67 -3.17
CA ASP A 422 5.10 29.07 -2.93
C ASP A 422 6.36 29.21 -2.03
N GLU A 423 6.84 30.43 -1.86
CA GLU A 423 8.08 30.72 -1.13
C GLU A 423 8.07 30.24 0.33
N LEU A 424 6.89 30.04 0.90
CA LEU A 424 6.72 29.56 2.27
C LEU A 424 6.33 28.07 2.33
N GLY A 425 6.07 27.41 1.18
CA GLY A 425 5.65 26.01 1.13
C GLY A 425 4.20 25.81 1.54
N TYR A 426 3.35 26.84 1.43
CA TYR A 426 1.94 26.74 1.83
C TYR A 426 1.04 26.20 0.70
N ASN A 427 1.19 26.71 -0.52
CA ASN A 427 0.40 26.25 -1.66
C ASN A 427 1.27 25.62 -2.73
N ALA A 428 0.80 24.57 -3.37
CA ALA A 428 1.30 24.15 -4.67
C ALA A 428 0.95 25.26 -5.69
N VAL A 429 1.93 25.76 -6.46
CA VAL A 429 1.74 26.90 -7.38
C VAL A 429 2.09 26.59 -8.82
N VAL A 430 3.11 25.76 -9.07
CA VAL A 430 3.52 25.34 -10.41
C VAL A 430 3.24 23.85 -10.56
N ASP A 431 2.69 23.45 -11.70
CA ASP A 431 2.39 22.05 -12.04
C ASP A 431 1.68 21.30 -10.87
N LYS A 432 0.59 21.89 -10.38
CA LYS A 432 -0.19 21.35 -9.26
C LYS A 432 -0.62 19.92 -9.53
N THR A 433 -0.32 19.03 -8.62
CA THR A 433 -0.54 17.60 -8.78
C THR A 433 -1.53 17.08 -7.73
N PRO A 434 -2.83 16.93 -8.07
CA PRO A 434 -3.79 16.27 -7.19
C PRO A 434 -3.49 14.77 -7.08
N VAL A 435 -3.95 14.13 -6.01
CA VAL A 435 -3.80 12.67 -5.82
C VAL A 435 -4.35 11.86 -7.00
N HIS A 436 -5.41 12.33 -7.67
CA HIS A 436 -5.95 11.68 -8.85
C HIS A 436 -4.97 11.62 -10.04
N ASP A 437 -4.09 12.62 -10.18
CA ASP A 437 -3.08 12.64 -11.23
C ASP A 437 -1.96 11.62 -10.94
N LEU A 438 -1.61 11.44 -9.67
CA LEU A 438 -0.74 10.34 -9.23
C LEU A 438 -1.35 8.98 -9.61
N HIS A 439 -2.64 8.77 -9.31
CA HIS A 439 -3.35 7.53 -9.67
C HIS A 439 -3.42 7.31 -11.18
N ALA A 440 -3.73 8.36 -11.96
CA ALA A 440 -3.77 8.28 -13.42
C ALA A 440 -2.40 7.93 -14.00
N THR A 441 -1.32 8.54 -13.48
CA THR A 441 0.06 8.30 -13.90
C THR A 441 0.50 6.88 -13.54
N MET A 442 0.20 6.43 -12.33
CA MET A 442 0.47 5.07 -11.87
C MET A 442 -0.18 4.01 -12.78
N LEU A 443 -1.48 4.16 -13.09
CA LEU A 443 -2.19 3.25 -13.99
C LEU A 443 -1.64 3.32 -15.42
N HIS A 444 -1.30 4.51 -15.90
CA HIS A 444 -0.67 4.68 -17.21
C HIS A 444 0.64 3.92 -17.32
N LEU A 445 1.52 4.02 -16.33
CA LEU A 445 2.79 3.27 -16.32
C LEU A 445 2.58 1.76 -16.35
N LEU A 446 1.50 1.26 -15.77
CA LEU A 446 1.08 -0.14 -15.83
C LEU A 446 0.41 -0.55 -17.17
N GLY A 447 0.33 0.33 -18.16
CA GLY A 447 -0.30 0.05 -19.45
C GLY A 447 -1.83 0.19 -19.45
N VAL A 448 -2.39 0.86 -18.45
CA VAL A 448 -3.82 1.00 -18.22
C VAL A 448 -4.28 2.44 -18.48
N ASP A 449 -5.20 2.63 -19.39
CA ASP A 449 -5.96 3.88 -19.46
C ASP A 449 -6.94 3.95 -18.28
N HIS A 450 -6.68 4.85 -17.36
CA HIS A 450 -7.46 5.02 -16.13
C HIS A 450 -8.94 5.38 -16.39
N LYS A 451 -9.28 5.87 -17.59
CA LYS A 451 -10.66 6.19 -17.99
C LYS A 451 -11.42 4.96 -18.47
N ARG A 452 -10.72 3.94 -18.95
CA ARG A 452 -11.29 2.72 -19.51
C ARG A 452 -11.38 1.58 -18.51
N LEU A 453 -10.59 1.60 -17.42
CA LEU A 453 -10.69 0.63 -16.33
C LEU A 453 -11.85 1.03 -15.42
N THR A 454 -13.01 0.44 -15.65
CA THR A 454 -14.24 0.69 -14.91
C THR A 454 -14.81 -0.58 -14.29
N TYR A 455 -15.63 -0.40 -13.27
CA TYR A 455 -16.47 -1.43 -12.67
C TYR A 455 -17.88 -0.88 -12.47
N LYS A 456 -18.87 -1.60 -12.98
CA LYS A 456 -20.28 -1.21 -12.85
C LYS A 456 -20.82 -1.61 -11.47
N PHE A 457 -21.20 -0.62 -10.68
CA PHE A 457 -21.79 -0.82 -9.37
C PHE A 457 -23.01 0.10 -9.20
N GLN A 458 -24.14 -0.45 -8.76
CA GLN A 458 -25.40 0.31 -8.58
C GLN A 458 -25.78 1.20 -9.78
N GLY A 459 -25.57 0.68 -10.99
CA GLY A 459 -25.96 1.36 -12.22
C GLY A 459 -24.97 2.40 -12.78
N ARG A 460 -23.86 2.70 -12.03
CA ARG A 460 -22.80 3.62 -12.46
C ARG A 460 -21.51 2.86 -12.74
N ASP A 461 -20.78 3.29 -13.78
CA ASP A 461 -19.42 2.83 -14.03
C ASP A 461 -18.44 3.67 -13.19
N PHE A 462 -17.81 3.02 -12.21
CA PHE A 462 -16.80 3.62 -11.34
C PHE A 462 -15.39 3.35 -11.85
N ARG A 463 -14.48 4.25 -11.58
CA ARG A 463 -13.03 4.10 -11.79
C ARG A 463 -12.24 4.72 -10.64
N LEU A 464 -10.96 4.34 -10.47
CA LEU A 464 -10.11 4.83 -9.37
C LEU A 464 -10.05 6.37 -9.31
N THR A 465 -9.96 7.01 -10.48
CA THR A 465 -9.81 8.47 -10.59
C THR A 465 -11.14 9.23 -10.61
N ASP A 466 -12.26 8.57 -10.45
CA ASP A 466 -13.61 9.11 -10.59
C ASP A 466 -13.74 9.92 -11.88
N VAL A 467 -14.11 11.20 -11.82
CA VAL A 467 -14.22 12.11 -12.98
C VAL A 467 -12.93 12.90 -13.24
N HIS A 468 -11.91 12.72 -12.40
CA HIS A 468 -10.66 13.46 -12.37
C HIS A 468 -9.48 12.66 -12.99
N GLY A 469 -8.28 13.15 -12.81
CA GLY A 469 -7.02 12.52 -13.14
C GLY A 469 -6.49 12.85 -14.54
N HIS A 470 -5.26 13.32 -14.56
CA HIS A 470 -4.46 13.54 -15.76
C HIS A 470 -3.10 12.85 -15.58
N VAL A 471 -2.64 12.19 -16.62
CA VAL A 471 -1.30 11.61 -16.63
C VAL A 471 -0.25 12.73 -16.62
N ILE A 472 0.67 12.71 -15.69
CA ILE A 472 1.72 13.73 -15.54
C ILE A 472 2.82 13.45 -16.57
N GLN A 473 2.60 13.88 -17.83
CA GLN A 473 3.49 13.58 -18.94
C GLN A 473 4.95 14.03 -18.74
N LYS A 474 5.16 15.13 -18.00
CA LYS A 474 6.48 15.72 -17.78
C LYS A 474 7.45 14.80 -17.03
N ILE A 475 6.93 13.86 -16.21
CA ILE A 475 7.74 12.95 -15.40
C ILE A 475 7.97 11.59 -16.04
N LEU A 476 7.38 11.31 -17.20
CA LEU A 476 7.53 10.02 -17.90
C LEU A 476 8.83 9.99 -18.72
N ALA A 477 9.53 8.81 -18.68
CA ALA A 477 10.76 8.56 -19.42
C ALA A 477 10.50 8.11 -20.88
#